data_327b8d9626a0979bdaf038bffede926f
#
_entry.id   327b8d9626a0979bdaf038bffede926f
#
_cell.length_a   1.000
_cell.length_b   1.000
_cell.length_c   1.000
_cell.angle_alpha   90.00
_cell.angle_beta   90.00
_cell.angle_gamma   90.00
#
_symmetry.space_group_name_H-M   'P 1'
#
loop_
_entity.id
_entity.type
_entity.pdbx_description
1 polymer ?
#
loop_
_entity_poly.entity_id
_entity_poly.type
_entity_poly.pdbx_seq_one_letter_code
_entity_poly.pdbx_strand_id
1 'polypeptide(L)'
;MKRTLTVLTVAATMFASSASAFDPDDLQILRNTGDCRNCDLKGADLRNTSLNSADLEGANLRGADLEGANLRGADLGAANLEGADLAFTQMNGAILCNTTMPDGSVIYSGC
;
A
#
# COMPACT_ATOMS: atom_id res chain seq x y z
N MET A 1 19.33 21.47 -29.40
CA MET A 1 19.13 21.71 -28.91
C MET A 1 18.27 21.89 -28.00
N LYS A 2 17.79 22.19 -27.50
CA LYS A 2 16.95 22.49 -26.69
C LYS A 2 15.87 21.75 -26.41
N ARG A 3 15.43 21.08 -27.10
CA ARG A 3 14.28 20.47 -26.99
C ARG A 3 14.23 19.41 -25.98
N THR A 4 15.19 18.75 -25.74
CA THR A 4 15.09 17.63 -24.88
C THR A 4 14.74 17.97 -23.53
N LEU A 5 15.25 19.00 -23.02
CA LEU A 5 14.92 19.28 -21.76
C LEU A 5 13.53 19.46 -21.49
N THR A 6 12.85 19.87 -22.37
CA THR A 6 11.49 20.08 -22.20
C THR A 6 10.79 18.87 -21.74
N VAL A 7 11.15 17.80 -22.31
CA VAL A 7 10.52 16.58 -22.01
C VAL A 7 10.68 16.20 -20.59
N LEU A 8 11.84 16.35 -20.08
CA LEU A 8 12.05 15.99 -18.76
C LEU A 8 11.24 16.78 -17.83
N THR A 9 11.13 18.01 -18.09
CA THR A 9 10.42 18.87 -17.25
C THR A 9 9.01 18.45 -17.09
N VAL A 10 8.42 18.06 -18.16
CA VAL A 10 7.06 17.65 -18.13
C VAL A 10 6.87 16.47 -17.23
N ALA A 11 7.69 15.52 -17.36
CA ALA A 11 7.56 14.32 -16.57
C ALA A 11 7.64 14.64 -15.10
N ALA A 12 8.58 15.46 -14.77
CA ALA A 12 8.76 15.78 -13.38
C ALA A 12 7.54 16.50 -12.85
N THR A 13 6.98 17.34 -13.64
CA THR A 13 5.84 18.08 -13.22
C THR A 13 4.67 17.18 -12.89
N MET A 14 4.47 16.19 -13.68
CA MET A 14 3.39 15.32 -13.46
C MET A 14 3.52 14.57 -12.18
N PHE A 15 4.68 14.18 -11.83
CA PHE A 15 4.84 13.48 -10.61
C PHE A 15 4.58 14.38 -9.43
N ALA A 16 5.00 15.59 -9.54
CA ALA A 16 4.80 16.50 -8.45
C ALA A 16 3.33 16.64 -8.12
N SER A 17 2.47 16.52 -9.09
CA SER A 17 1.06 16.68 -8.84
C SER A 17 0.47 15.52 -8.05
N SER A 18 1.22 14.48 -7.86
CA SER A 18 0.73 13.35 -7.11
C SER A 18 1.22 13.39 -5.67
N ALA A 19 1.27 14.56 -5.13
CA ALA A 19 1.83 14.74 -3.82
C ALA A 19 1.27 13.86 -2.73
N SER A 20 0.02 13.46 -2.83
CA SER A 20 -0.57 12.65 -1.79
C SER A 20 -0.30 11.17 -1.97
N ALA A 21 0.36 10.83 -3.02
CA ALA A 21 0.53 9.44 -3.34
C ALA A 21 1.62 8.78 -2.50
N PHE A 22 1.68 7.49 -2.65
CA PHE A 22 2.65 6.66 -1.98
C PHE A 22 4.08 6.97 -2.39
N ASP A 23 5.01 6.38 -1.69
CA ASP A 23 6.42 6.43 -2.06
C ASP A 23 6.65 5.40 -3.16
N PRO A 24 7.06 5.82 -4.36
CA PRO A 24 7.26 4.88 -5.47
C PRO A 24 8.33 3.83 -5.17
N ASP A 25 9.34 4.17 -4.39
CA ASP A 25 10.36 3.20 -4.06
C ASP A 25 9.80 2.13 -3.13
N ASP A 26 8.95 2.53 -2.20
CA ASP A 26 8.32 1.58 -1.28
C ASP A 26 7.40 0.63 -2.05
N LEU A 27 6.66 1.15 -3.01
CA LEU A 27 5.79 0.31 -3.80
C LEU A 27 6.60 -0.70 -4.60
N GLN A 28 7.74 -0.29 -5.11
CA GLN A 28 8.60 -1.17 -5.86
C GLN A 28 9.17 -2.27 -4.96
N ILE A 29 9.55 -1.92 -3.74
CA ILE A 29 10.05 -2.90 -2.78
C ILE A 29 8.97 -3.92 -2.49
N LEU A 30 7.74 -3.48 -2.29
CA LEU A 30 6.65 -4.39 -2.04
C LEU A 30 6.48 -5.36 -3.20
N ARG A 31 6.49 -4.85 -4.41
CA ARG A 31 6.28 -5.68 -5.59
C ARG A 31 7.41 -6.66 -5.83
N ASN A 32 8.62 -6.28 -5.49
CA ASN A 32 9.77 -7.13 -5.72
C ASN A 32 10.03 -8.15 -4.62
N THR A 33 9.75 -7.80 -3.38
CA THR A 33 10.14 -8.66 -2.27
C THR A 33 8.99 -9.11 -1.38
N GLY A 34 7.90 -8.38 -1.36
CA GLY A 34 6.82 -8.65 -0.42
C GLY A 34 7.13 -8.22 1.00
N ASP A 35 8.28 -7.56 1.23
CA ASP A 35 8.68 -7.13 2.55
C ASP A 35 8.67 -5.61 2.57
N CYS A 36 7.68 -5.03 3.20
CA CYS A 36 7.46 -3.59 3.13
C CYS A 36 7.04 -3.03 4.49
N ARG A 37 7.81 -3.38 5.52
CA ARG A 37 7.53 -2.89 6.86
C ARG A 37 7.66 -1.38 6.89
N ASN A 38 6.68 -0.72 7.48
CA ASN A 38 6.65 0.73 7.62
C ASN A 38 6.68 1.50 6.30
N CYS A 39 6.32 0.85 5.21
CA CYS A 39 6.29 1.50 3.91
C CYS A 39 5.17 2.51 3.80
N ASP A 40 5.37 3.51 2.95
CA ASP A 40 4.35 4.48 2.63
C ASP A 40 3.65 4.06 1.34
N LEU A 41 2.48 3.46 1.49
CA LEU A 41 1.69 2.96 0.37
C LEU A 41 0.34 3.70 0.29
N LYS A 42 0.30 4.91 0.81
CA LYS A 42 -0.93 5.70 0.87
C LYS A 42 -1.50 5.92 -0.52
N GLY A 43 -2.74 5.52 -0.71
CA GLY A 43 -3.42 5.68 -1.99
C GLY A 43 -2.92 4.79 -3.12
N ALA A 44 -2.06 3.83 -2.83
CA ALA A 44 -1.50 2.99 -3.88
C ALA A 44 -2.55 2.08 -4.50
N ASP A 45 -2.39 1.80 -5.79
CA ASP A 45 -3.26 0.87 -6.49
C ASP A 45 -2.66 -0.52 -6.37
N LEU A 46 -3.25 -1.32 -5.48
CA LEU A 46 -2.80 -2.68 -5.23
C LEU A 46 -3.89 -3.69 -5.59
N ARG A 47 -4.80 -3.29 -6.48
CA ARG A 47 -5.90 -4.18 -6.87
C ARG A 47 -5.37 -5.46 -7.49
N ASN A 48 -6.00 -6.56 -7.12
CA ASN A 48 -5.70 -7.87 -7.69
C ASN A 48 -4.23 -8.30 -7.57
N THR A 49 -3.51 -7.76 -6.61
CA THR A 49 -2.11 -8.13 -6.43
C THR A 49 -1.99 -9.32 -5.49
N SER A 50 -0.93 -10.07 -5.64
CA SER A 50 -0.66 -11.22 -4.79
C SER A 50 0.27 -10.77 -3.68
N LEU A 51 -0.30 -10.56 -2.50
CA LEU A 51 0.44 -10.10 -1.34
C LEU A 51 0.37 -11.14 -0.21
N ASN A 52 0.16 -12.39 -0.58
CA ASN A 52 0.08 -13.44 0.42
C ASN A 52 1.41 -13.57 1.14
N SER A 53 1.34 -13.64 2.45
CA SER A 53 2.50 -13.72 3.34
C SER A 53 3.40 -12.48 3.29
N ALA A 54 2.93 -11.37 2.74
CA ALA A 54 3.70 -10.14 2.68
C ALA A 54 3.88 -9.56 4.08
N ASP A 55 4.99 -8.92 4.32
CA ASP A 55 5.24 -8.23 5.58
C ASP A 55 4.90 -6.75 5.39
N LEU A 56 3.75 -6.37 5.91
CA LEU A 56 3.26 -5.00 5.83
C LEU A 56 3.10 -4.40 7.23
N GLU A 57 3.84 -4.93 8.19
CA GLU A 57 3.77 -4.43 9.54
C GLU A 57 4.09 -2.94 9.58
N GLY A 58 3.24 -2.16 10.21
CA GLY A 58 3.44 -0.71 10.32
C GLY A 58 3.24 0.08 9.04
N ALA A 59 2.83 -0.56 7.95
CA ALA A 59 2.70 0.15 6.67
C ALA A 59 1.55 1.14 6.68
N ASN A 60 1.71 2.23 5.97
CA ASN A 60 0.65 3.22 5.78
C ASN A 60 -0.08 2.87 4.49
N LEU A 61 -1.27 2.29 4.63
CA LEU A 61 -2.11 1.90 3.52
C LEU A 61 -3.39 2.74 3.46
N ARG A 62 -3.35 3.95 4.03
CA ARG A 62 -4.53 4.81 4.03
C ARG A 62 -4.98 5.09 2.61
N GLY A 63 -6.24 4.86 2.35
CA GLY A 63 -6.80 5.11 1.04
C GLY A 63 -6.31 4.22 -0.07
N ALA A 64 -5.53 3.20 0.22
CA ALA A 64 -5.03 2.29 -0.80
C ALA A 64 -6.17 1.46 -1.37
N ASP A 65 -6.06 1.09 -2.64
CA ASP A 65 -7.07 0.26 -3.27
C ASP A 65 -6.57 -1.18 -3.29
N LEU A 66 -7.16 -2.01 -2.44
CA LEU A 66 -6.79 -3.42 -2.32
C LEU A 66 -7.88 -4.34 -2.84
N GLU A 67 -8.77 -3.83 -3.67
CA GLU A 67 -9.86 -4.62 -4.20
C GLU A 67 -9.33 -5.88 -4.89
N GLY A 68 -9.80 -7.04 -4.48
CA GLY A 68 -9.39 -8.30 -5.08
C GLY A 68 -7.98 -8.76 -4.73
N ALA A 69 -7.28 -8.05 -3.87
CA ALA A 69 -5.92 -8.44 -3.51
C ALA A 69 -5.91 -9.68 -2.63
N ASN A 70 -4.86 -10.45 -2.70
CA ASN A 70 -4.67 -11.63 -1.87
C ASN A 70 -3.72 -11.30 -0.73
N LEU A 71 -4.26 -11.14 0.47
CA LEU A 71 -3.48 -10.84 1.66
C LEU A 71 -3.46 -12.02 2.63
N ARG A 72 -3.65 -13.23 2.14
CA ARG A 72 -3.63 -14.40 3.00
C ARG A 72 -2.28 -14.52 3.71
N GLY A 73 -2.34 -14.65 5.00
CA GLY A 73 -1.11 -14.82 5.80
C GLY A 73 -0.24 -13.57 5.89
N ALA A 74 -0.68 -12.44 5.35
CA ALA A 74 0.10 -11.22 5.41
C ALA A 74 0.14 -10.68 6.83
N ASP A 75 1.23 -10.02 7.18
CA ASP A 75 1.35 -9.37 8.48
C ASP A 75 0.99 -7.89 8.32
N LEU A 76 -0.17 -7.51 8.85
CA LEU A 76 -0.64 -6.14 8.83
C LEU A 76 -0.63 -5.54 10.24
N GLY A 77 0.16 -6.11 11.13
CA GLY A 77 0.23 -5.59 12.50
C GLY A 77 0.61 -4.12 12.48
N ALA A 78 -0.11 -3.33 13.26
CA ALA A 78 0.12 -1.89 13.37
C ALA A 78 -0.01 -1.13 12.04
N ALA A 79 -0.53 -1.75 11.00
CA ALA A 79 -0.73 -1.07 9.72
C ALA A 79 -1.96 -0.16 9.78
N ASN A 80 -1.99 0.85 8.94
CA ASN A 80 -3.12 1.78 8.89
C ASN A 80 -3.85 1.60 7.55
N LEU A 81 -5.06 1.04 7.63
CA LEU A 81 -5.90 0.80 6.45
C LEU A 81 -7.07 1.79 6.37
N GLU A 82 -7.03 2.88 7.12
CA GLU A 82 -8.13 3.83 7.12
C GLU A 82 -8.46 4.30 5.71
N GLY A 83 -9.71 4.17 5.32
CA GLY A 83 -10.15 4.58 3.98
C GLY A 83 -9.75 3.65 2.85
N ALA A 84 -9.07 2.56 3.14
CA ALA A 84 -8.67 1.62 2.11
C ALA A 84 -9.87 0.83 1.60
N ASP A 85 -9.80 0.40 0.34
CA ASP A 85 -10.86 -0.42 -0.25
C ASP A 85 -10.44 -1.89 -0.14
N LEU A 86 -11.17 -2.64 0.67
CA LEU A 86 -10.89 -4.05 0.89
C LEU A 86 -11.94 -4.96 0.24
N ALA A 87 -12.67 -4.47 -0.75
CA ALA A 87 -13.70 -5.28 -1.41
C ALA A 87 -13.05 -6.51 -2.04
N PHE A 88 -13.61 -7.67 -1.78
CA PHE A 88 -13.13 -8.93 -2.34
C PHE A 88 -11.67 -9.26 -1.98
N THR A 89 -11.13 -8.63 -0.96
CA THR A 89 -9.77 -8.92 -0.51
C THR A 89 -9.79 -10.20 0.31
N GLN A 90 -8.82 -11.07 0.08
CA GLN A 90 -8.71 -12.32 0.82
C GLN A 90 -7.75 -12.10 1.98
N MET A 91 -8.23 -12.31 3.19
CA MET A 91 -7.44 -12.02 4.39
C MET A 91 -7.33 -13.19 5.36
N ASN A 92 -7.55 -14.39 4.88
CA ASN A 92 -7.45 -15.59 5.74
C ASN A 92 -6.04 -15.69 6.31
N GLY A 93 -5.97 -15.81 7.62
CA GLY A 93 -4.66 -15.95 8.29
C GLY A 93 -3.85 -14.67 8.37
N ALA A 94 -4.38 -13.55 7.93
CA ALA A 94 -3.66 -12.29 8.06
C ALA A 94 -3.57 -11.89 9.53
N ILE A 95 -2.47 -11.28 9.92
CA ILE A 95 -2.28 -10.77 11.26
C ILE A 95 -2.79 -9.35 11.29
N LEU A 96 -3.77 -9.09 12.15
CA LEU A 96 -4.37 -7.77 12.25
C LEU A 96 -4.20 -7.22 13.67
N CYS A 97 -3.03 -7.39 14.23
CA CYS A 97 -2.76 -6.99 15.59
C CYS A 97 -2.51 -5.49 15.67
N ASN A 98 -3.38 -4.76 16.37
CA ASN A 98 -3.28 -3.30 16.47
C ASN A 98 -3.40 -2.65 15.10
N THR A 99 -4.24 -3.20 14.25
CA THR A 99 -4.40 -2.71 12.87
C THR A 99 -5.59 -1.76 12.80
N THR A 100 -5.41 -0.62 12.13
CA THR A 100 -6.50 0.32 11.90
C THR A 100 -7.23 -0.09 10.63
N MET A 101 -8.52 -0.33 10.75
CA MET A 101 -9.35 -0.82 9.65
C MET A 101 -9.91 0.33 8.82
N PRO A 102 -10.52 0.06 7.66
CA PRO A 102 -11.01 1.13 6.79
C PRO A 102 -11.96 2.13 7.44
N ASP A 103 -12.73 1.70 8.42
CA ASP A 103 -13.65 2.60 9.12
C ASP A 103 -12.99 3.33 10.30
N GLY A 104 -11.69 3.18 10.46
CA GLY A 104 -10.95 3.83 11.53
C GLY A 104 -10.89 3.04 12.83
N SER A 105 -11.60 1.93 12.93
CA SER A 105 -11.55 1.12 14.15
C SER A 105 -10.24 0.34 14.22
N VAL A 106 -9.80 0.05 15.43
CA VAL A 106 -8.57 -0.71 15.62
C VAL A 106 -8.94 -2.10 16.11
N ILE A 107 -8.36 -3.12 15.51
CA ILE A 107 -8.65 -4.49 15.92
C ILE A 107 -7.37 -5.21 16.32
N TYR A 108 -7.54 -6.27 17.08
CA TYR A 108 -6.43 -7.05 17.59
C TYR A 108 -6.69 -8.51 17.31
N SER A 109 -6.41 -8.94 16.10
CA SER A 109 -6.64 -10.32 15.67
C SER A 109 -5.35 -10.91 15.18
N GLY A 110 -5.00 -12.08 15.65
CA GLY A 110 -3.78 -12.76 15.25
C GLY A 110 -2.54 -12.31 15.98
N CYS A 111 -2.71 -11.59 17.08
CA CYS A 111 -1.57 -11.16 17.90
C CYS A 111 -0.81 -12.33 18.52
#